data_3b50f5f8ceae4218ffec174c40c51cf7
#
_entry.id   3b50f5f8ceae4218ffec174c40c51cf7
#
_cell.length_a   1.000
_cell.length_b   1.000
_cell.length_c   1.000
_cell.angle_alpha   90.00
_cell.angle_beta   90.00
_cell.angle_gamma   90.00
#
_symmetry.space_group_name_H-M   'P 1'
#
loop_
_entity.id
_entity.type
_entity.pdbx_description
1 polymer ?
#
loop_
_entity_poly.entity_id
_entity_poly.type
_entity_poly.pdbx_seq_one_letter_code
_entity_poly.pdbx_strand_id
1 'polypeptide(L)'
;LTGAEDDLIRYNVSKRIINYGEQTKQLSTLEAQQQNFRNDQLMDYTTSKAIMDYLERQLGDRAKVIRSNQSFTNEIKDISRLQSRISNLRLMGGEGSDLNNEAQEELAKAQKELQATTQRVRKLTHDIEAGNYSTETGVKAQPMIDKWLDQMLLMEKVKAQMSATDIMQQNLDRQYLFYSPIGATLDRKARHIGFVEGNYMEMLKALNAARLRQKNLQMSTATLRVLNPPMFPLNAQPTNRIMILLGAFLLTFMLTALYFFVIELLDRTLRDRMRSERITKVPVMGCFPRESNLRYRRFNKTIADMSLRQLSK
;
A
#
# COMPACT_ATOMS: atom_id res chain seq x y z
N LEU A 1 19.47 -24.15 -22.94
CA LEU A 1 18.30 -23.36 -22.62
C LEU A 1 17.10 -24.26 -22.32
N THR A 2 16.69 -25.13 -23.26
CA THR A 2 15.52 -26.03 -23.12
C THR A 2 15.55 -26.89 -21.85
N GLY A 3 16.72 -27.40 -21.47
CA GLY A 3 16.85 -28.20 -20.23
C GLY A 3 16.57 -27.40 -18.95
N ALA A 4 16.91 -26.12 -18.90
CA ALA A 4 16.62 -25.24 -17.77
C ALA A 4 15.14 -24.84 -17.70
N GLU A 5 14.53 -24.64 -18.85
CA GLU A 5 13.09 -24.39 -18.99
C GLU A 5 12.25 -25.60 -18.59
N ASP A 6 12.64 -26.81 -19.08
CA ASP A 6 11.98 -28.07 -18.70
C ASP A 6 12.05 -28.33 -17.19
N ASP A 7 13.19 -27.98 -16.59
CA ASP A 7 13.39 -28.13 -15.14
C ASP A 7 12.49 -27.18 -14.34
N LEU A 8 12.26 -25.98 -14.84
CA LEU A 8 11.28 -25.04 -14.25
C LEU A 8 9.85 -25.56 -14.41
N ILE A 9 9.49 -26.07 -15.59
CA ILE A 9 8.16 -26.62 -15.87
C ILE A 9 7.90 -27.82 -14.94
N ARG A 10 8.84 -28.78 -14.84
CA ARG A 10 8.73 -29.95 -13.96
C ARG A 10 8.57 -29.51 -12.50
N TYR A 11 9.31 -28.49 -12.07
CA TYR A 11 9.15 -27.94 -10.73
C TYR A 11 7.76 -27.38 -10.48
N ASN A 12 7.25 -26.55 -11.40
CA ASN A 12 5.90 -25.99 -11.30
C ASN A 12 4.82 -27.09 -11.24
N VAL A 13 4.92 -28.08 -12.11
CA VAL A 13 3.99 -29.22 -12.12
C VAL A 13 4.06 -30.00 -10.81
N SER A 14 5.28 -30.30 -10.30
CA SER A 14 5.47 -31.05 -9.07
C SER A 14 4.90 -30.33 -7.85
N LYS A 15 4.89 -29.00 -7.86
CA LYS A 15 4.36 -28.14 -6.79
C LYS A 15 2.92 -27.68 -7.05
N ARG A 16 2.31 -28.09 -8.17
CA ARG A 16 0.97 -27.66 -8.61
C ARG A 16 0.83 -26.15 -8.72
N ILE A 17 1.88 -25.49 -9.22
CA ILE A 17 1.90 -24.05 -9.41
C ILE A 17 1.51 -23.75 -10.85
N ILE A 18 0.44 -22.98 -11.02
CA ILE A 18 0.02 -22.46 -12.33
C ILE A 18 0.60 -21.05 -12.51
N ASN A 19 0.35 -20.19 -11.52
CA ASN A 19 0.87 -18.83 -11.48
C ASN A 19 1.20 -18.46 -10.03
N TYR A 20 2.48 -18.51 -9.68
CA TYR A 20 2.94 -18.23 -8.32
C TYR A 20 2.54 -16.83 -7.85
N GLY A 21 2.71 -15.80 -8.70
CA GLY A 21 2.39 -14.42 -8.34
C GLY A 21 0.92 -14.22 -8.05
N GLU A 22 0.03 -14.81 -8.85
CA GLU A 22 -1.41 -14.70 -8.64
C GLU A 22 -1.86 -15.51 -7.42
N GLN A 23 -1.34 -16.73 -7.26
CA GLN A 23 -1.66 -17.57 -6.10
C GLN A 23 -1.23 -16.93 -4.78
N THR A 24 -0.04 -16.33 -4.73
CA THR A 24 0.44 -15.62 -3.52
C THR A 24 -0.33 -14.33 -3.26
N LYS A 25 -0.73 -13.60 -4.30
CA LYS A 25 -1.58 -12.41 -4.19
C LYS A 25 -2.96 -12.77 -3.63
N GLN A 26 -3.58 -13.83 -4.14
CA GLN A 26 -4.85 -14.33 -3.61
C GLN A 26 -4.72 -14.74 -2.14
N LEU A 27 -3.64 -15.44 -1.78
CA LEU A 27 -3.37 -15.83 -0.40
C LEU A 27 -3.23 -14.60 0.52
N SER A 28 -2.50 -13.57 0.08
CA SER A 28 -2.34 -12.31 0.83
C SER A 28 -3.68 -11.56 0.98
N THR A 29 -4.50 -11.55 -0.07
CA THR A 29 -5.84 -10.94 -0.02
C THR A 29 -6.74 -11.68 0.97
N LEU A 30 -6.70 -13.02 0.93
CA LEU A 30 -7.47 -13.86 1.84
C LEU A 30 -7.04 -13.66 3.30
N GLU A 31 -5.73 -13.54 3.55
CA GLU A 31 -5.18 -13.23 4.87
C GLU A 31 -5.69 -11.88 5.38
N ALA A 32 -5.64 -10.84 4.55
CA ALA A 32 -6.12 -9.52 4.92
C ALA A 32 -7.63 -9.51 5.25
N GLN A 33 -8.43 -10.23 4.45
CA GLN A 33 -9.86 -10.41 4.71
C GLN A 33 -10.10 -11.16 6.03
N GLN A 34 -9.34 -12.22 6.26
CA GLN A 34 -9.42 -13.02 7.47
C GLN A 34 -9.04 -12.21 8.73
N GLN A 35 -8.00 -11.39 8.63
CA GLN A 35 -7.58 -10.50 9.71
C GLN A 35 -8.65 -9.47 10.05
N ASN A 36 -9.28 -8.87 9.06
CA ASN A 36 -10.38 -7.92 9.27
C ASN A 36 -11.57 -8.63 9.94
N PHE A 37 -11.96 -9.79 9.43
CA PHE A 37 -13.05 -10.56 10.02
C PHE A 37 -12.76 -10.96 11.47
N ARG A 38 -11.53 -11.33 11.78
CA ARG A 38 -11.12 -11.65 13.15
C ARG A 38 -11.19 -10.41 14.07
N ASN A 39 -10.80 -9.26 13.58
CA ASN A 39 -10.89 -8.01 14.34
C ASN A 39 -12.35 -7.64 14.63
N ASP A 40 -13.24 -7.79 13.65
CA ASP A 40 -14.67 -7.56 13.81
C ASP A 40 -15.27 -8.53 14.85
N GLN A 41 -14.92 -9.81 14.78
CA GLN A 41 -15.35 -10.80 15.77
C GLN A 41 -14.83 -10.47 17.17
N LEU A 42 -13.59 -10.05 17.31
CA LEU A 42 -13.02 -9.64 18.60
C LEU A 42 -13.75 -8.41 19.15
N MET A 43 -14.09 -7.47 18.30
CA MET A 43 -14.86 -6.28 18.67
C MET A 43 -16.28 -6.66 19.14
N ASP A 44 -16.96 -7.52 18.39
CA ASP A 44 -18.28 -8.04 18.74
C ASP A 44 -18.25 -8.81 20.07
N TYR A 45 -17.25 -9.67 20.26
CA TYR A 45 -17.07 -10.41 21.51
C TYR A 45 -16.86 -9.49 22.71
N THR A 46 -15.94 -8.54 22.58
CA THR A 46 -15.63 -7.61 23.69
C THR A 46 -16.81 -6.71 24.03
N THR A 47 -17.53 -6.24 23.00
CA THR A 47 -18.74 -5.43 23.17
C THR A 47 -19.86 -6.23 23.84
N SER A 48 -20.15 -7.43 23.34
CA SER A 48 -21.18 -8.29 23.90
C SER A 48 -20.85 -8.67 25.34
N LYS A 49 -19.58 -8.96 25.63
CA LYS A 49 -19.11 -9.24 26.99
C LYS A 49 -19.29 -8.05 27.93
N ALA A 50 -18.91 -6.86 27.49
CA ALA A 50 -19.06 -5.64 28.30
C ALA A 50 -20.52 -5.34 28.61
N ILE A 51 -21.41 -5.52 27.62
CA ILE A 51 -22.86 -5.33 27.80
C ILE A 51 -23.41 -6.42 28.75
N MET A 52 -23.01 -7.67 28.56
CA MET A 52 -23.41 -8.77 29.43
C MET A 52 -22.96 -8.54 30.87
N ASP A 53 -21.70 -8.16 31.11
CA ASP A 53 -21.17 -7.87 32.42
C ASP A 53 -21.88 -6.67 33.09
N TYR A 54 -22.29 -5.68 32.30
CA TYR A 54 -23.10 -4.56 32.81
C TYR A 54 -24.49 -5.04 33.23
N LEU A 55 -25.16 -5.83 32.35
CA LEU A 55 -26.50 -6.36 32.67
C LEU A 55 -26.49 -7.33 33.84
N GLU A 56 -25.44 -8.15 34.00
CA GLU A 56 -25.26 -9.03 35.18
C GLU A 56 -25.17 -8.23 36.46
N ARG A 57 -24.46 -7.10 36.49
CA ARG A 57 -24.41 -6.23 37.66
C ARG A 57 -25.75 -5.63 38.00
N GLN A 58 -26.57 -5.30 36.98
CA GLN A 58 -27.93 -4.78 37.21
C GLN A 58 -28.92 -5.86 37.63
N LEU A 59 -28.78 -7.08 37.12
CA LEU A 59 -29.63 -8.22 37.48
C LEU A 59 -29.26 -8.84 38.84
N GLY A 60 -28.00 -8.66 39.27
CA GLY A 60 -27.51 -9.16 40.55
C GLY A 60 -27.67 -10.66 40.73
N ASP A 61 -28.38 -11.07 41.81
CA ASP A 61 -28.54 -12.50 42.13
C ASP A 61 -29.44 -13.25 41.15
N ARG A 62 -30.31 -12.58 40.40
CA ARG A 62 -31.14 -13.21 39.37
C ARG A 62 -30.29 -13.86 38.26
N ALA A 63 -29.28 -13.17 37.75
CA ALA A 63 -28.36 -13.71 36.78
C ALA A 63 -27.58 -14.92 37.32
N LYS A 64 -27.16 -14.85 38.58
CA LYS A 64 -26.46 -15.96 39.25
C LYS A 64 -27.36 -17.22 39.37
N VAL A 65 -28.62 -17.06 39.79
CA VAL A 65 -29.58 -18.13 39.92
C VAL A 65 -29.83 -18.82 38.57
N ILE A 66 -30.03 -18.04 37.49
CA ILE A 66 -30.19 -18.60 36.16
C ILE A 66 -28.92 -19.35 35.73
N ARG A 67 -27.74 -18.77 35.92
CA ARG A 67 -26.45 -19.40 35.57
C ARG A 67 -26.13 -20.66 36.37
N SER A 68 -26.51 -20.72 37.63
CA SER A 68 -26.28 -21.88 38.49
C SER A 68 -27.20 -23.06 38.17
N ASN A 69 -28.23 -22.83 37.36
CA ASN A 69 -29.16 -23.90 36.97
C ASN A 69 -28.47 -24.85 36.00
N GLN A 70 -28.42 -26.14 36.32
CA GLN A 70 -27.76 -27.18 35.55
C GLN A 70 -28.38 -27.36 34.18
N SER A 71 -29.71 -27.29 34.06
CA SER A 71 -30.43 -27.43 32.81
C SER A 71 -30.09 -26.26 31.87
N PHE A 72 -30.05 -25.00 32.39
CA PHE A 72 -29.63 -23.83 31.63
C PHE A 72 -28.18 -23.97 31.10
N THR A 73 -27.28 -24.41 31.96
CA THR A 73 -25.87 -24.60 31.59
C THR A 73 -25.71 -25.66 30.51
N ASN A 74 -26.49 -26.75 30.57
CA ASN A 74 -26.45 -27.81 29.56
C ASN A 74 -26.98 -27.32 28.21
N GLU A 75 -28.10 -26.60 28.18
CA GLU A 75 -28.67 -26.04 26.94
C GLU A 75 -27.71 -25.00 26.30
N ILE A 76 -27.02 -24.16 27.11
CA ILE A 76 -26.00 -23.23 26.59
C ILE A 76 -24.80 -23.97 25.99
N LYS A 77 -24.36 -25.09 26.58
CA LYS A 77 -23.33 -25.96 26.00
C LYS A 77 -23.76 -26.55 24.67
N ASP A 78 -25.02 -26.99 24.57
CA ASP A 78 -25.56 -27.51 23.31
C ASP A 78 -25.63 -26.41 22.24
N ILE A 79 -26.04 -25.20 22.61
CA ILE A 79 -25.97 -24.03 21.69
C ILE A 79 -24.55 -23.78 21.20
N SER A 80 -23.56 -23.74 22.12
CA SER A 80 -22.16 -23.55 21.78
C SER A 80 -21.66 -24.63 20.80
N ARG A 81 -22.03 -25.91 21.05
CA ARG A 81 -21.69 -27.04 20.19
C ARG A 81 -22.33 -26.91 18.79
N LEU A 82 -23.61 -26.57 18.75
CA LEU A 82 -24.34 -26.40 17.47
C LEU A 82 -23.78 -25.21 16.67
N GLN A 83 -23.47 -24.13 17.33
CA GLN A 83 -22.85 -22.97 16.69
C GLN A 83 -21.45 -23.28 16.13
N SER A 84 -20.64 -24.03 16.88
CA SER A 84 -19.35 -24.53 16.40
C SER A 84 -19.49 -25.44 15.18
N ARG A 85 -20.49 -26.34 15.20
CA ARG A 85 -20.80 -27.20 14.04
C ARG A 85 -21.23 -26.40 12.82
N ILE A 86 -22.11 -25.41 12.99
CA ILE A 86 -22.58 -24.54 11.92
C ILE A 86 -21.39 -23.71 11.36
N SER A 87 -20.54 -23.17 12.22
CA SER A 87 -19.38 -22.38 11.80
C SER A 87 -18.39 -23.24 11.00
N ASN A 88 -18.14 -24.48 11.45
CA ASN A 88 -17.26 -25.41 10.73
C ASN A 88 -17.85 -25.85 9.38
N LEU A 89 -19.16 -26.14 9.31
CA LEU A 89 -19.82 -26.50 8.05
C LEU A 89 -19.78 -25.36 7.05
N ARG A 90 -19.95 -24.11 7.50
CA ARG A 90 -19.82 -22.92 6.63
C ARG A 90 -18.39 -22.71 6.12
N LEU A 91 -17.39 -22.94 6.96
CA LEU A 91 -15.98 -22.85 6.53
C LEU A 91 -15.60 -23.92 5.51
N MET A 92 -16.07 -25.15 5.71
CA MET A 92 -15.80 -26.26 4.78
C MET A 92 -16.47 -26.04 3.42
N GLY A 93 -17.61 -25.32 3.41
CA GLY A 93 -18.38 -25.06 2.20
C GLY A 93 -17.88 -23.89 1.36
N GLY A 94 -17.09 -22.97 1.92
CA GLY A 94 -16.66 -21.73 1.26
C GLY A 94 -17.84 -20.81 0.87
N GLU A 95 -17.65 -19.51 0.85
CA GLU A 95 -18.61 -18.61 0.20
C GLU A 95 -18.51 -18.82 -1.32
N GLY A 96 -19.43 -19.59 -1.90
CA GLY A 96 -19.53 -19.82 -3.35
C GLY A 96 -19.09 -21.17 -3.88
N SER A 97 -18.67 -22.13 -3.04
CA SER A 97 -18.58 -23.51 -3.48
C SER A 97 -19.96 -24.17 -3.33
N ASP A 98 -20.39 -24.90 -4.35
CA ASP A 98 -21.53 -25.83 -4.26
C ASP A 98 -21.26 -26.79 -3.10
N LEU A 99 -21.77 -26.43 -1.90
CA LEU A 99 -21.87 -27.41 -0.81
C LEU A 99 -22.58 -28.61 -1.39
N ASN A 100 -21.99 -29.78 -1.27
CA ASN A 100 -22.70 -31.03 -1.55
C ASN A 100 -24.08 -30.95 -0.89
N ASN A 101 -25.13 -31.36 -1.58
CA ASN A 101 -26.50 -31.30 -1.07
C ASN A 101 -26.61 -31.83 0.36
N GLU A 102 -25.80 -32.81 0.72
CA GLU A 102 -25.67 -33.40 2.04
C GLU A 102 -25.17 -32.40 3.11
N ALA A 103 -24.18 -31.58 2.81
CA ALA A 103 -23.66 -30.55 3.73
C ALA A 103 -24.66 -29.40 3.91
N GLN A 104 -25.44 -29.07 2.88
CA GLN A 104 -26.52 -28.07 2.97
C GLN A 104 -27.65 -28.59 3.85
N GLU A 105 -28.03 -29.87 3.72
CA GLU A 105 -29.02 -30.48 4.58
C GLU A 105 -28.56 -30.57 6.05
N GLU A 106 -27.30 -30.91 6.29
CA GLU A 106 -26.74 -30.93 7.65
C GLU A 106 -26.73 -29.53 8.27
N LEU A 107 -26.38 -28.49 7.49
CA LEU A 107 -26.40 -27.12 7.93
C LEU A 107 -27.83 -26.67 8.28
N ALA A 108 -28.80 -26.98 7.42
CA ALA A 108 -30.22 -26.68 7.68
C ALA A 108 -30.75 -27.40 8.92
N LYS A 109 -30.37 -28.65 9.14
CA LYS A 109 -30.72 -29.43 10.35
C LYS A 109 -30.12 -28.80 11.60
N ALA A 110 -28.83 -28.46 11.57
CA ALA A 110 -28.14 -27.82 12.70
C ALA A 110 -28.71 -26.42 13.03
N GLN A 111 -29.10 -25.63 12.01
CA GLN A 111 -29.76 -24.34 12.22
C GLN A 111 -31.14 -24.49 12.87
N LYS A 112 -31.92 -25.43 12.41
CA LYS A 112 -33.26 -25.73 12.99
C LYS A 112 -33.15 -26.19 14.45
N GLU A 113 -32.19 -27.04 14.73
CA GLU A 113 -31.92 -27.54 16.09
C GLU A 113 -31.45 -26.39 17.00
N LEU A 114 -30.57 -25.50 16.49
CA LEU A 114 -30.13 -24.28 17.19
C LEU A 114 -31.31 -23.37 17.55
N GLN A 115 -32.23 -23.16 16.61
CA GLN A 115 -33.44 -22.36 16.86
C GLN A 115 -34.32 -23.00 17.96
N ALA A 116 -34.53 -24.31 17.88
CA ALA A 116 -35.31 -25.03 18.89
C ALA A 116 -34.67 -24.98 20.29
N THR A 117 -33.34 -25.15 20.35
CA THR A 117 -32.58 -25.08 21.61
C THR A 117 -32.61 -23.66 22.18
N THR A 118 -32.45 -22.62 21.33
CA THR A 118 -32.57 -21.22 21.75
C THR A 118 -33.96 -20.92 22.32
N GLN A 119 -35.02 -21.46 21.74
CA GLN A 119 -36.38 -21.28 22.30
C GLN A 119 -36.53 -21.99 23.64
N ARG A 120 -35.95 -23.20 23.81
CA ARG A 120 -35.94 -23.91 25.10
C ARG A 120 -35.22 -23.10 26.19
N VAL A 121 -34.05 -22.52 25.85
CA VAL A 121 -33.30 -21.67 26.77
C VAL A 121 -34.12 -20.44 27.18
N ARG A 122 -34.77 -19.77 26.26
CA ARG A 122 -35.65 -18.62 26.58
C ARG A 122 -36.79 -19.02 27.50
N LYS A 123 -37.47 -20.13 27.22
CA LYS A 123 -38.52 -20.69 28.09
C LYS A 123 -37.99 -21.01 29.49
N LEU A 124 -36.91 -21.78 29.55
CA LEU A 124 -36.26 -22.15 30.80
C LEU A 124 -35.83 -20.94 31.63
N THR A 125 -35.29 -19.93 31.01
CA THR A 125 -34.90 -18.67 31.68
C THR A 125 -36.12 -17.98 32.31
N HIS A 126 -37.23 -17.94 31.55
CA HIS A 126 -38.47 -17.36 32.03
C HIS A 126 -39.07 -18.18 33.21
N ASP A 127 -39.03 -19.50 33.09
CA ASP A 127 -39.57 -20.43 34.15
C ASP A 127 -38.73 -20.33 35.46
N ILE A 128 -37.40 -20.21 35.34
CA ILE A 128 -36.51 -20.01 36.50
C ILE A 128 -36.78 -18.67 37.16
N GLU A 129 -36.99 -17.61 36.39
CA GLU A 129 -37.32 -16.29 36.94
C GLU A 129 -38.67 -16.30 37.64
N ALA A 130 -39.71 -16.79 36.96
CA ALA A 130 -41.07 -16.88 37.54
C ALA A 130 -41.15 -17.72 38.79
N GLY A 131 -40.33 -18.79 38.89
CA GLY A 131 -40.29 -19.68 40.05
C GLY A 131 -39.53 -19.12 41.24
N ASN A 132 -38.55 -18.24 41.06
CA ASN A 132 -37.68 -17.74 42.12
C ASN A 132 -37.98 -16.29 42.56
N TYR A 133 -38.65 -15.52 41.72
CA TYR A 133 -38.93 -14.09 42.01
C TYR A 133 -40.42 -13.83 41.80
N SER A 134 -41.14 -13.70 42.91
CA SER A 134 -42.55 -13.29 42.83
C SER A 134 -42.65 -11.81 42.42
N THR A 135 -43.74 -11.51 41.74
CA THR A 135 -44.00 -10.26 40.96
C THR A 135 -44.12 -8.97 41.85
N GLU A 136 -43.86 -9.01 43.13
CA GLU A 136 -44.12 -7.90 44.06
C GLU A 136 -43.08 -6.78 44.06
N THR A 137 -41.90 -6.98 43.47
CA THR A 137 -40.89 -5.92 43.35
C THR A 137 -40.91 -5.32 41.97
N GLY A 138 -41.76 -4.35 41.74
CA GLY A 138 -42.14 -3.48 40.63
C GLY A 138 -41.16 -3.14 39.51
N VAL A 139 -40.06 -3.81 39.32
CA VAL A 139 -39.14 -3.60 38.19
C VAL A 139 -39.35 -4.75 37.18
N LYS A 140 -39.76 -4.39 36.00
CA LYS A 140 -39.84 -5.34 34.85
C LYS A 140 -38.42 -5.85 34.53
N ALA A 141 -37.95 -6.88 35.25
CA ALA A 141 -36.63 -7.49 34.99
C ALA A 141 -36.57 -8.27 33.67
N GLN A 142 -37.73 -8.74 33.19
CA GLN A 142 -37.83 -9.57 31.98
C GLN A 142 -37.13 -8.99 30.76
N PRO A 143 -37.34 -7.70 30.37
CA PRO A 143 -36.64 -7.16 29.19
C PRO A 143 -35.12 -7.08 29.39
N MET A 144 -34.65 -7.01 30.62
CA MET A 144 -33.23 -6.95 30.94
C MET A 144 -32.63 -8.36 30.91
N ILE A 145 -33.35 -9.36 31.37
CA ILE A 145 -32.99 -10.78 31.26
C ILE A 145 -32.95 -11.23 29.81
N ASP A 146 -33.94 -10.84 29.01
CA ASP A 146 -33.96 -11.14 27.57
C ASP A 146 -32.75 -10.54 26.86
N LYS A 147 -32.42 -9.27 27.11
CA LYS A 147 -31.22 -8.63 26.58
C LYS A 147 -29.93 -9.30 27.05
N TRP A 148 -29.85 -9.67 28.31
CA TRP A 148 -28.70 -10.41 28.85
C TRP A 148 -28.53 -11.77 28.17
N LEU A 149 -29.62 -12.50 28.00
CA LEU A 149 -29.61 -13.77 27.28
C LEU A 149 -29.19 -13.61 25.82
N ASP A 150 -29.74 -12.60 25.13
CA ASP A 150 -29.35 -12.30 23.75
C ASP A 150 -27.86 -11.98 23.60
N GLN A 151 -27.29 -11.22 24.54
CA GLN A 151 -25.85 -10.95 24.54
C GLN A 151 -25.02 -12.19 24.84
N MET A 152 -25.49 -13.06 25.74
CA MET A 152 -24.83 -14.36 26.00
C MET A 152 -24.84 -15.25 24.76
N LEU A 153 -25.98 -15.37 24.09
CA LEU A 153 -26.11 -16.15 22.86
C LEU A 153 -25.24 -15.58 21.74
N LEU A 154 -25.17 -14.25 21.62
CA LEU A 154 -24.29 -13.58 20.65
C LEU A 154 -22.82 -13.85 20.97
N MET A 155 -22.43 -13.78 22.23
CA MET A 155 -21.06 -14.08 22.68
C MET A 155 -20.68 -15.53 22.37
N GLU A 156 -21.57 -16.51 22.63
CA GLU A 156 -21.31 -17.92 22.29
C GLU A 156 -21.22 -18.14 20.77
N LYS A 157 -22.05 -17.44 19.99
CA LYS A 157 -21.95 -17.44 18.53
C LYS A 157 -20.60 -16.92 18.04
N VAL A 158 -20.21 -15.76 18.52
CA VAL A 158 -18.93 -15.14 18.11
C VAL A 158 -17.74 -15.98 18.55
N LYS A 159 -17.79 -16.57 19.75
CA LYS A 159 -16.76 -17.49 20.24
C LYS A 159 -16.62 -18.73 19.35
N ALA A 160 -17.73 -19.31 18.92
CA ALA A 160 -17.72 -20.42 17.98
C ALA A 160 -17.14 -20.01 16.60
N GLN A 161 -17.47 -18.82 16.12
CA GLN A 161 -16.91 -18.27 14.90
C GLN A 161 -15.40 -18.00 15.03
N MET A 162 -14.93 -17.46 16.15
CA MET A 162 -13.50 -17.25 16.40
C MET A 162 -12.73 -18.58 16.37
N SER A 163 -13.25 -19.63 17.00
CA SER A 163 -12.63 -20.95 16.97
C SER A 163 -12.50 -21.50 15.54
N ALA A 164 -13.54 -21.31 14.72
CA ALA A 164 -13.53 -21.69 13.32
C ALA A 164 -12.52 -20.83 12.50
N THR A 165 -12.45 -19.53 12.79
CA THR A 165 -11.49 -18.60 12.21
C THR A 165 -10.04 -18.97 12.52
N ASP A 166 -9.77 -19.46 13.75
CA ASP A 166 -8.43 -19.94 14.14
C ASP A 166 -7.99 -21.17 13.32
N ILE A 167 -8.91 -22.06 13.00
CA ILE A 167 -8.62 -23.22 12.10
C ILE A 167 -8.26 -22.71 10.70
N MET A 168 -8.99 -21.74 10.17
CA MET A 168 -8.69 -21.13 8.88
C MET A 168 -7.32 -20.42 8.88
N GLN A 169 -7.00 -19.69 9.94
CA GLN A 169 -5.69 -19.07 10.10
C GLN A 169 -4.55 -20.11 10.06
N GLN A 170 -4.70 -21.22 10.77
CA GLN A 170 -3.72 -22.31 10.72
C GLN A 170 -3.55 -22.89 9.30
N ASN A 171 -4.63 -22.96 8.53
CA ASN A 171 -4.55 -23.41 7.14
C ASN A 171 -3.82 -22.39 6.25
N LEU A 172 -4.06 -21.10 6.44
CA LEU A 172 -3.34 -20.02 5.75
C LEU A 172 -1.86 -20.06 6.11
N ASP A 173 -1.50 -20.20 7.38
CA ASP A 173 -0.11 -20.32 7.82
C ASP A 173 0.60 -21.51 7.17
N ARG A 174 -0.08 -22.67 7.05
CA ARG A 174 0.45 -23.82 6.33
C ARG A 174 0.67 -23.52 4.84
N GLN A 175 -0.23 -22.78 4.21
CA GLN A 175 -0.10 -22.37 2.82
C GLN A 175 1.09 -21.41 2.66
N TYR A 176 1.27 -20.45 3.57
CA TYR A 176 2.44 -19.55 3.58
C TYR A 176 3.75 -20.33 3.72
N LEU A 177 3.81 -21.27 4.66
CA LEU A 177 4.98 -22.14 4.83
C LEU A 177 5.27 -22.98 3.59
N PHE A 178 4.23 -23.38 2.85
CA PHE A 178 4.38 -24.09 1.59
C PHE A 178 4.87 -23.19 0.46
N TYR A 179 4.30 -22.01 0.28
CA TYR A 179 4.64 -21.11 -0.83
C TYR A 179 5.96 -20.36 -0.64
N SER A 180 6.35 -20.05 0.59
CA SER A 180 7.55 -19.26 0.88
C SER A 180 8.84 -19.84 0.28
N PRO A 181 9.20 -21.13 0.47
CA PRO A 181 10.41 -21.70 -0.13
C PRO A 181 10.31 -21.87 -1.65
N ILE A 182 9.08 -21.95 -2.17
CA ILE A 182 8.82 -22.09 -3.59
C ILE A 182 9.22 -20.81 -4.33
N GLY A 183 8.84 -19.64 -3.82
CA GLY A 183 9.20 -18.36 -4.41
C GLY A 183 10.69 -18.19 -4.58
N ALA A 184 11.45 -18.45 -3.51
CA ALA A 184 12.91 -18.38 -3.54
C ALA A 184 13.52 -19.35 -4.58
N THR A 185 12.91 -20.54 -4.74
CA THR A 185 13.37 -21.53 -5.72
C THR A 185 13.03 -21.10 -7.14
N LEU A 186 11.82 -20.58 -7.38
CA LEU A 186 11.42 -20.05 -8.67
C LEU A 186 12.30 -18.89 -9.12
N ASP A 187 12.60 -17.95 -8.23
CA ASP A 187 13.49 -16.83 -8.51
C ASP A 187 14.90 -17.30 -8.87
N ARG A 188 15.39 -18.33 -8.17
CA ARG A 188 16.71 -18.92 -8.48
C ARG A 188 16.70 -19.57 -9.86
N LYS A 189 15.66 -20.34 -10.20
CA LYS A 189 15.50 -20.97 -11.51
C LYS A 189 15.34 -19.94 -12.62
N ALA A 190 14.54 -18.89 -12.40
CA ALA A 190 14.37 -17.80 -13.35
C ALA A 190 15.69 -17.06 -13.63
N ARG A 191 16.47 -16.75 -12.60
CA ARG A 191 17.80 -16.17 -12.78
C ARG A 191 18.75 -17.11 -13.51
N HIS A 192 18.70 -18.41 -13.24
CA HIS A 192 19.51 -19.40 -13.97
C HIS A 192 19.12 -19.45 -15.45
N ILE A 193 17.83 -19.44 -15.78
CA ILE A 193 17.36 -19.37 -17.17
C ILE A 193 17.87 -18.10 -17.85
N GLY A 194 17.72 -16.93 -17.22
CA GLY A 194 18.22 -15.66 -17.77
C GLY A 194 19.74 -15.65 -18.00
N PHE A 195 20.51 -16.27 -17.12
CA PHE A 195 21.96 -16.44 -17.30
C PHE A 195 22.27 -17.35 -18.49
N VAL A 196 21.59 -18.50 -18.61
CA VAL A 196 21.78 -19.43 -19.73
C VAL A 196 21.33 -18.80 -21.05
N GLU A 197 20.23 -18.04 -21.06
CA GLU A 197 19.75 -17.28 -22.20
C GLU A 197 20.76 -16.21 -22.65
N GLY A 198 21.30 -15.45 -21.70
CA GLY A 198 22.37 -14.47 -21.96
C GLY A 198 23.60 -15.11 -22.63
N ASN A 199 24.08 -16.22 -22.07
CA ASN A 199 25.22 -16.97 -22.63
C ASN A 199 24.89 -17.53 -24.04
N TYR A 200 23.67 -18.04 -24.23
CA TYR A 200 23.21 -18.53 -25.54
C TYR A 200 23.21 -17.41 -26.57
N MET A 201 22.68 -16.25 -26.26
CA MET A 201 22.65 -15.09 -27.14
C MET A 201 24.06 -14.58 -27.47
N GLU A 202 24.99 -14.63 -26.51
CA GLU A 202 26.38 -14.26 -26.75
C GLU A 202 27.09 -15.26 -27.69
N MET A 203 26.90 -16.57 -27.46
CA MET A 203 27.40 -17.59 -28.33
C MET A 203 26.83 -17.47 -29.75
N LEU A 204 25.55 -17.17 -29.89
CA LEU A 204 24.89 -16.96 -31.18
C LEU A 204 25.47 -15.75 -31.93
N LYS A 205 25.72 -14.65 -31.20
CA LYS A 205 26.41 -13.46 -31.77
C LYS A 205 27.83 -13.82 -32.24
N ALA A 206 28.59 -14.54 -31.37
CA ALA A 206 29.94 -14.99 -31.72
C ALA A 206 29.95 -15.91 -32.96
N LEU A 207 29.01 -16.88 -33.00
CA LEU A 207 28.85 -17.76 -34.15
C LEU A 207 28.54 -17.00 -35.46
N ASN A 208 27.59 -16.05 -35.37
CA ASN A 208 27.24 -15.22 -36.54
C ASN A 208 28.43 -14.35 -36.98
N ALA A 209 29.18 -13.77 -36.05
CA ALA A 209 30.39 -13.03 -36.37
C ALA A 209 31.47 -13.92 -37.03
N ALA A 210 31.66 -15.15 -36.52
CA ALA A 210 32.57 -16.12 -37.13
C ALA A 210 32.14 -16.53 -38.52
N ARG A 211 30.84 -16.79 -38.74
CA ARG A 211 30.30 -17.10 -40.07
C ARG A 211 30.47 -15.94 -41.05
N LEU A 212 30.24 -14.70 -40.59
CA LEU A 212 30.48 -13.51 -41.47
C LEU A 212 31.96 -13.37 -41.81
N ARG A 213 32.87 -13.59 -40.82
CA ARG A 213 34.32 -13.58 -41.10
C ARG A 213 34.71 -14.68 -42.11
N GLN A 214 34.17 -15.91 -41.96
CA GLN A 214 34.39 -16.99 -42.91
C GLN A 214 33.91 -16.67 -44.32
N LYS A 215 32.68 -16.10 -44.46
CA LYS A 215 32.16 -15.65 -45.72
C LYS A 215 33.01 -14.53 -46.33
N ASN A 216 33.43 -13.55 -45.52
CA ASN A 216 34.30 -12.47 -45.99
C ASN A 216 35.67 -13.01 -46.48
N LEU A 217 36.27 -14.01 -45.78
CA LEU A 217 37.48 -14.66 -46.20
C LEU A 217 37.27 -15.43 -47.55
N GLN A 218 36.15 -16.13 -47.71
CA GLN A 218 35.80 -16.81 -48.93
C GLN A 218 35.57 -15.85 -50.11
N MET A 219 35.02 -14.66 -49.82
CA MET A 219 34.79 -13.62 -50.85
C MET A 219 36.07 -12.81 -51.17
N SER A 220 36.99 -12.67 -50.22
CA SER A 220 38.25 -11.91 -50.40
C SER A 220 39.33 -12.68 -51.15
N THR A 221 39.18 -14.02 -51.33
CA THR A 221 40.06 -14.81 -52.24
C THR A 221 39.76 -14.59 -53.71
N ALA A 222 38.64 -13.93 -54.04
CA ALA A 222 38.30 -13.54 -55.40
C ALA A 222 38.45 -12.01 -55.56
N THR A 223 39.61 -11.59 -56.04
CA THR A 223 39.90 -10.25 -56.57
C THR A 223 39.71 -9.07 -55.62
N LEU A 224 40.83 -8.56 -55.16
CA LEU A 224 40.96 -7.24 -54.53
C LEU A 224 40.54 -6.18 -55.56
N ARG A 225 39.24 -5.90 -55.66
CA ARG A 225 38.73 -4.82 -56.48
C ARG A 225 38.70 -3.55 -55.65
N VAL A 226 39.62 -2.66 -55.91
CA VAL A 226 39.57 -1.32 -55.35
C VAL A 226 38.31 -0.62 -55.88
N LEU A 227 37.22 -0.65 -55.11
CA LEU A 227 35.94 -0.08 -55.49
C LEU A 227 35.97 1.45 -55.53
N ASN A 228 36.79 2.08 -54.69
CA ASN A 228 37.01 3.54 -54.72
C ASN A 228 38.49 3.84 -54.47
N PRO A 229 39.21 4.38 -55.41
CA PRO A 229 40.53 4.95 -55.16
C PRO A 229 40.38 6.11 -54.16
N PRO A 230 41.37 6.35 -53.28
CA PRO A 230 41.34 7.48 -52.35
C PRO A 230 41.20 8.77 -53.15
N MET A 231 40.03 9.38 -53.12
CA MET A 231 39.77 10.68 -53.72
C MET A 231 39.98 11.75 -52.63
N PHE A 232 40.64 12.83 -53.06
CA PHE A 232 40.65 14.01 -52.18
C PHE A 232 39.23 14.51 -51.93
N PRO A 233 38.88 14.81 -50.73
CA PRO A 233 37.55 15.31 -50.42
C PRO A 233 37.35 16.67 -51.12
N LEU A 234 36.48 16.66 -52.15
CA LEU A 234 36.17 17.86 -52.96
C LEU A 234 35.35 18.90 -52.16
N ASN A 235 34.71 18.46 -51.12
CA ASN A 235 33.95 19.35 -50.24
C ASN A 235 34.53 19.32 -48.83
N ALA A 236 34.91 20.51 -48.36
CA ALA A 236 35.26 20.68 -46.93
C ALA A 236 34.06 20.31 -46.07
N GLN A 237 34.28 19.47 -45.05
CA GLN A 237 33.22 19.18 -44.12
C GLN A 237 32.66 20.46 -43.54
N PRO A 238 31.35 20.67 -43.53
CA PRO A 238 30.77 21.86 -42.97
C PRO A 238 31.05 21.86 -41.46
N THR A 239 32.04 22.62 -41.08
CA THR A 239 32.29 22.90 -39.66
C THR A 239 31.14 23.79 -39.17
N ASN A 240 30.46 23.42 -38.13
CA ASN A 240 29.40 24.26 -37.54
C ASN A 240 29.95 25.53 -36.92
N ARG A 241 30.66 26.34 -37.76
CA ARG A 241 31.32 27.59 -37.34
C ARG A 241 30.34 28.56 -36.71
N ILE A 242 29.13 28.62 -37.23
CA ILE A 242 28.07 29.50 -36.67
C ILE A 242 27.70 29.07 -35.25
N MET A 243 27.62 27.73 -35.00
CA MET A 243 27.28 27.20 -33.66
C MET A 243 28.40 27.51 -32.65
N ILE A 244 29.65 27.41 -33.04
CA ILE A 244 30.80 27.73 -32.22
C ILE A 244 30.82 29.24 -31.92
N LEU A 245 30.56 30.10 -32.93
CA LEU A 245 30.51 31.55 -32.78
C LEU A 245 29.35 31.98 -31.86
N LEU A 246 28.18 31.37 -32.03
CA LEU A 246 27.02 31.61 -31.18
C LEU A 246 27.27 31.16 -29.73
N GLY A 247 27.91 29.99 -29.54
CA GLY A 247 28.32 29.51 -28.23
C GLY A 247 29.31 30.41 -27.53
N ALA A 248 30.33 30.91 -28.25
CA ALA A 248 31.28 31.86 -27.70
C ALA A 248 30.63 33.20 -27.33
N PHE A 249 29.71 33.68 -28.15
CA PHE A 249 28.96 34.90 -27.86
C PHE A 249 28.08 34.75 -26.61
N LEU A 250 27.33 33.64 -26.49
CA LEU A 250 26.51 33.34 -25.30
C LEU A 250 27.35 33.21 -24.03
N LEU A 251 28.51 32.56 -24.14
CA LEU A 251 29.42 32.38 -23.02
C LEU A 251 29.98 33.73 -22.52
N THR A 252 30.44 34.60 -23.44
CA THR A 252 30.93 35.93 -23.08
C THR A 252 29.84 36.82 -22.52
N PHE A 253 28.61 36.74 -23.08
CA PHE A 253 27.46 37.45 -22.55
C PHE A 253 27.14 37.01 -21.13
N MET A 254 27.15 35.70 -20.88
CA MET A 254 26.85 35.13 -19.55
C MET A 254 27.94 35.54 -18.54
N LEU A 255 29.20 35.51 -18.93
CA LEU A 255 30.31 35.97 -18.05
C LEU A 255 30.23 37.45 -17.72
N THR A 256 29.89 38.28 -18.69
CA THR A 256 29.72 39.73 -18.44
C THR A 256 28.51 40.02 -17.57
N ALA A 257 27.40 39.33 -17.78
CA ALA A 257 26.21 39.43 -16.93
C ALA A 257 26.52 38.99 -15.49
N LEU A 258 27.24 37.88 -15.33
CA LEU A 258 27.68 37.37 -14.03
C LEU A 258 28.62 38.38 -13.33
N TYR A 259 29.53 38.95 -14.08
CA TYR A 259 30.47 39.99 -13.56
C TYR A 259 29.70 41.19 -13.02
N PHE A 260 28.77 41.73 -13.79
CA PHE A 260 27.93 42.85 -13.31
C PHE A 260 27.03 42.46 -12.14
N PHE A 261 26.52 41.25 -12.14
CA PHE A 261 25.71 40.71 -11.03
C PHE A 261 26.54 40.62 -9.74
N VAL A 262 27.78 40.15 -9.84
CA VAL A 262 28.69 40.08 -8.68
C VAL A 262 29.05 41.47 -8.17
N ILE A 263 29.32 42.42 -9.07
CA ILE A 263 29.58 43.83 -8.69
C ILE A 263 28.36 44.40 -7.97
N GLU A 264 27.16 44.19 -8.50
CA GLU A 264 25.93 44.70 -7.91
C GLU A 264 25.64 44.05 -6.53
N LEU A 265 25.98 42.77 -6.35
CA LEU A 265 25.90 42.09 -5.06
C LEU A 265 26.90 42.63 -4.03
N LEU A 266 28.10 42.96 -4.49
CA LEU A 266 29.18 43.50 -3.64
C LEU A 266 29.04 45.01 -3.40
N ASP A 267 28.24 45.71 -4.24
CA ASP A 267 28.00 47.13 -4.09
C ASP A 267 27.11 47.41 -2.87
N ARG A 268 27.75 47.86 -1.81
CA ARG A 268 27.07 48.26 -0.56
C ARG A 268 26.67 49.74 -0.57
N THR A 269 26.76 50.42 -1.72
CA THR A 269 26.41 51.83 -1.80
C THR A 269 24.90 52.06 -1.73
N LEU A 270 24.53 53.13 -1.04
CA LEU A 270 23.13 53.55 -0.88
C LEU A 270 22.66 54.34 -2.10
N ARG A 271 22.55 53.69 -3.25
CA ARG A 271 22.22 54.34 -4.54
C ARG A 271 20.72 54.46 -4.79
N ASP A 272 19.97 53.51 -4.28
CA ASP A 272 18.54 53.43 -4.52
C ASP A 272 17.77 53.68 -3.22
N ARG A 273 16.70 54.46 -3.33
CA ARG A 273 15.82 54.80 -2.21
C ARG A 273 15.29 53.55 -1.47
N MET A 274 14.79 52.59 -2.22
CA MET A 274 14.22 51.36 -1.67
C MET A 274 15.24 50.49 -0.96
N ARG A 275 16.48 50.48 -1.45
CA ARG A 275 17.59 49.74 -0.86
C ARG A 275 18.11 50.43 0.40
N SER A 276 18.18 51.78 0.37
CA SER A 276 18.58 52.58 1.52
C SER A 276 17.60 52.42 2.69
N GLU A 277 16.30 52.52 2.44
CA GLU A 277 15.25 52.33 3.46
C GLU A 277 15.30 50.94 4.09
N ARG A 278 15.59 49.90 3.30
CA ARG A 278 15.67 48.51 3.77
C ARG A 278 16.89 48.25 4.65
N ILE A 279 18.03 48.89 4.33
CA ILE A 279 19.28 48.71 5.07
C ILE A 279 19.30 49.54 6.35
N THR A 280 18.89 50.80 6.27
CA THR A 280 18.94 51.75 7.40
C THR A 280 17.72 51.67 8.30
N LYS A 281 16.63 51.09 7.81
CA LYS A 281 15.31 51.02 8.49
C LYS A 281 14.73 52.41 8.85
N VAL A 282 15.19 53.46 8.17
CA VAL A 282 14.72 54.84 8.35
C VAL A 282 14.12 55.30 7.01
N PRO A 283 12.95 55.97 6.99
CA PRO A 283 12.37 56.47 5.75
C PRO A 283 13.27 57.55 5.12
N VAL A 284 13.56 57.36 3.82
CA VAL A 284 14.36 58.31 3.06
C VAL A 284 13.50 59.50 2.63
N MET A 285 13.72 60.64 3.20
CA MET A 285 12.96 61.87 2.95
C MET A 285 13.28 62.57 1.64
N GLY A 286 14.44 62.26 1.00
CA GLY A 286 14.84 62.84 -0.27
C GLY A 286 16.11 62.24 -0.83
N CYS A 287 16.32 62.41 -2.15
CA CYS A 287 17.51 61.94 -2.86
C CYS A 287 18.20 63.11 -3.53
N PHE A 288 19.49 63.19 -3.40
CA PHE A 288 20.32 64.18 -4.14
C PHE A 288 20.94 63.51 -5.37
N PRO A 289 20.85 64.08 -6.56
CA PRO A 289 21.50 63.55 -7.73
C PRO A 289 23.02 63.67 -7.58
N ARG A 290 23.74 62.62 -7.98
CA ARG A 290 25.21 62.61 -7.98
C ARG A 290 25.74 63.53 -9.12
N GLU A 291 26.49 64.56 -8.77
CA GLU A 291 27.15 65.40 -9.74
C GLU A 291 28.32 64.63 -10.36
N SER A 292 28.25 64.29 -11.63
CA SER A 292 29.27 63.46 -12.29
C SER A 292 30.16 64.30 -13.27
N ASN A 293 29.82 65.57 -13.57
CA ASN A 293 30.57 66.35 -14.53
C ASN A 293 30.45 67.88 -14.34
N LEU A 294 31.54 68.51 -14.27
CA LEU A 294 31.67 69.94 -14.14
C LEU A 294 31.06 70.80 -15.30
N ARG A 295 30.74 70.18 -16.42
CA ARG A 295 30.17 70.85 -17.61
C ARG A 295 28.70 71.25 -17.48
N TYR A 296 27.98 70.76 -16.51
CA TYR A 296 26.53 70.99 -16.33
C TYR A 296 26.19 71.77 -15.04
N ARG A 297 27.08 72.57 -14.53
CA ARG A 297 26.90 73.32 -13.28
C ARG A 297 25.60 74.12 -13.18
N ARG A 298 25.07 74.63 -14.32
CA ARG A 298 23.82 75.40 -14.33
C ARG A 298 22.57 74.51 -14.22
N PHE A 299 22.63 73.37 -14.84
CA PHE A 299 21.47 72.42 -14.82
C PHE A 299 21.34 71.77 -13.47
N ASN A 300 22.44 71.45 -12.81
CA ASN A 300 22.45 70.79 -11.50
C ASN A 300 21.96 71.67 -10.37
N LYS A 301 22.11 72.99 -10.49
CA LYS A 301 21.60 73.94 -9.51
C LYS A 301 20.06 73.92 -9.46
N THR A 302 19.44 73.88 -10.61
CA THR A 302 17.96 73.75 -10.70
C THR A 302 17.44 72.47 -10.16
N ILE A 303 18.12 71.32 -10.37
CA ILE A 303 17.75 70.01 -9.84
C ILE A 303 17.98 69.97 -8.33
N ALA A 304 19.07 70.56 -7.81
CA ALA A 304 19.32 70.65 -6.38
C ALA A 304 18.25 71.51 -5.67
N ASP A 305 17.84 72.64 -6.29
CA ASP A 305 16.73 73.43 -5.76
C ASP A 305 15.39 72.75 -5.77
N MET A 306 15.11 71.89 -6.78
CA MET A 306 13.90 71.03 -6.81
C MET A 306 13.94 69.96 -5.75
N SER A 307 15.09 69.35 -5.51
CA SER A 307 15.22 68.28 -4.47
C SER A 307 15.10 68.91 -3.07
N LEU A 308 15.63 70.09 -2.84
CA LEU A 308 15.43 70.78 -1.56
C LEU A 308 14.00 71.24 -1.32
N ARG A 309 13.21 71.54 -2.38
CA ARG A 309 11.78 71.83 -2.25
C ARG A 309 10.94 70.61 -1.95
N GLN A 310 11.40 69.44 -2.33
CA GLN A 310 10.73 68.18 -1.96
C GLN A 310 10.98 67.79 -0.49
N LEU A 311 12.09 68.20 0.08
CA LEU A 311 12.41 67.98 1.49
C LEU A 311 11.70 68.95 2.45
N SER A 312 11.17 70.07 1.91
CA SER A 312 10.44 71.07 2.69
C SER A 312 8.95 70.92 2.73
N LYS A 313 8.43 69.89 2.07
CA LYS A 313 7.03 69.45 2.14
C LYS A 313 6.91 68.15 2.96
#